data_fae1b382e271aaacf5ca9b636673c221
#
_entry.id   fae1b382e271aaacf5ca9b636673c221
#
_cell.length_a   1.000
_cell.length_b   1.000
_cell.length_c   1.000
_cell.angle_alpha   90.00
_cell.angle_beta   90.00
_cell.angle_gamma   90.00
#
_symmetry.space_group_name_H-M   'P 1'
#
loop_
_entity.id
_entity.type
_entity.pdbx_description
1 polymer ?
#
loop_
_entity_poly.entity_id
_entity_poly.type
_entity_poly.pdbx_seq_one_letter_code
_entity_poly.pdbx_strand_id
1 'polypeptide(L)'
;MNKQLQILQLTRIARWLARPIAAVTTLAIVSAALADEGIVVRGSGSATGRPTQIEMSATLSAEAELAADASVKFRDAKKRALAAIAGLKNPDLSIVPGGVSVGSGADANTQMMIMRGMAVPNTTQKVRLTETSRIVLAHADKLEPDELLDKLLKILDVAKDAGFQIGPAPATNYLEMQLRAQEGGEGGATVSFKLPDSTALREKAYEAAIDDSRTKAQKLAELSRAKLGRILSVHEEGSGKSDSDVAPMIMYFYGALGNKGAAEDKSLSNSTSGDLTLHVNLTVQFEMAK
;
A
#
# COMPACT_ATOMS: atom_id res chain seq x y z
N MET A 1 17.56 59.39 60.56
CA MET A 1 18.80 58.62 60.90
C MET A 1 18.32 57.31 61.52
N ASN A 2 18.63 56.14 61.00
CA ASN A 2 18.29 54.75 61.42
C ASN A 2 17.26 53.97 60.65
N LYS A 3 17.33 53.96 59.32
CA LYS A 3 16.70 52.86 58.48
C LYS A 3 17.70 52.09 57.60
N GLN A 4 18.97 52.46 57.60
CA GLN A 4 19.98 51.81 56.79
C GLN A 4 20.76 50.66 57.49
N LEU A 5 20.61 50.54 58.81
CA LEU A 5 21.38 49.53 59.57
C LEU A 5 20.66 48.21 59.83
N GLN A 6 19.35 48.09 59.51
CA GLN A 6 18.63 46.83 59.65
C GLN A 6 18.69 45.95 58.43
N ILE A 7 19.03 46.47 57.24
CA ILE A 7 19.09 45.68 56.00
C ILE A 7 20.37 44.87 55.87
N LEU A 8 21.45 45.27 56.57
CA LEU A 8 22.75 44.60 56.51
C LEU A 8 22.90 43.39 57.45
N GLN A 9 21.99 43.19 58.38
CA GLN A 9 22.03 42.04 59.31
C GLN A 9 21.27 40.80 58.76
N LEU A 10 20.29 40.99 57.87
CA LEU A 10 19.46 39.91 57.32
C LEU A 10 20.15 39.15 56.16
N THR A 11 21.16 39.73 55.55
CA THR A 11 21.88 39.10 54.44
C THR A 11 23.01 38.16 54.85
N ARG A 12 23.40 38.13 56.12
CA ARG A 12 24.48 37.26 56.64
C ARG A 12 24.01 35.91 57.17
N ILE A 13 22.75 35.78 57.53
CA ILE A 13 22.18 34.52 58.05
C ILE A 13 21.72 33.59 56.90
N ALA A 14 21.38 34.17 55.74
CA ALA A 14 20.94 33.38 54.57
C ALA A 14 22.05 32.66 53.82
N ARG A 15 23.34 32.91 54.14
CA ARG A 15 24.48 32.31 53.43
C ARG A 15 25.04 31.02 54.06
N TRP A 16 24.52 30.63 55.23
CA TRP A 16 25.02 29.43 55.95
C TRP A 16 24.10 28.23 55.85
N LEU A 17 22.85 28.37 55.34
CA LEU A 17 21.90 27.27 55.19
C LEU A 17 21.78 26.70 53.77
N ALA A 18 22.59 27.20 52.80
CA ALA A 18 22.46 26.82 51.39
C ALA A 18 23.56 25.85 50.88
N ARG A 19 24.27 25.14 51.79
CA ARG A 19 25.45 24.38 51.35
C ARG A 19 25.55 22.88 51.62
N PRO A 20 24.51 22.12 52.01
CA PRO A 20 24.64 20.66 51.86
C PRO A 20 23.58 19.96 51.03
N ILE A 21 22.76 20.65 50.21
CA ILE A 21 21.72 19.95 49.40
C ILE A 21 22.17 19.65 47.95
N ALA A 22 23.28 20.26 47.51
CA ALA A 22 23.78 20.06 46.14
C ALA A 22 24.63 18.79 45.93
N ALA A 23 24.94 18.02 46.97
CA ALA A 23 25.87 16.87 46.89
C ALA A 23 25.17 15.50 46.90
N VAL A 24 23.87 15.43 47.07
CA VAL A 24 23.14 14.13 47.14
C VAL A 24 22.33 13.84 45.87
N THR A 25 22.11 14.82 44.99
CA THR A 25 21.34 14.62 43.74
C THR A 25 22.16 14.18 42.53
N THR A 26 23.48 14.06 42.63
CA THR A 26 24.33 13.62 41.50
C THR A 26 24.62 12.11 41.48
N LEU A 27 24.13 11.33 42.45
CA LEU A 27 24.39 9.87 42.50
C LEU A 27 23.22 8.99 42.02
N ALA A 28 22.12 9.57 41.58
CA ALA A 28 20.93 8.81 41.18
C ALA A 28 20.70 8.73 39.66
N ILE A 29 21.60 9.25 38.81
CA ILE A 29 21.41 9.26 37.34
C ILE A 29 22.38 8.32 36.61
N VAL A 30 23.16 7.54 37.30
CA VAL A 30 24.13 6.61 36.68
C VAL A 30 23.57 5.18 36.52
N SER A 31 22.33 4.92 36.95
CA SER A 31 21.78 3.55 36.92
C SER A 31 20.88 3.21 35.71
N ALA A 32 20.79 4.06 34.72
CA ALA A 32 19.88 3.84 33.58
C ALA A 32 20.56 3.63 32.23
N ALA A 33 21.87 3.39 32.24
CA ALA A 33 22.60 3.00 31.03
C ALA A 33 23.26 1.64 31.23
N LEU A 34 22.54 0.64 31.72
CA LEU A 34 22.80 -0.72 31.29
C LEU A 34 22.26 -0.76 29.86
N ALA A 35 23.09 -0.31 28.92
CA ALA A 35 22.88 -0.60 27.52
C ALA A 35 22.65 -2.11 27.44
N ASP A 36 21.49 -2.48 26.94
CA ASP A 36 21.13 -3.86 26.62
C ASP A 36 22.29 -4.37 25.73
N GLU A 37 23.26 -5.08 26.36
CA GLU A 37 24.46 -5.57 25.67
C GLU A 37 23.99 -6.67 24.72
N GLY A 38 23.61 -6.29 23.51
CA GLY A 38 23.09 -7.20 22.53
C GLY A 38 23.65 -6.94 21.12
N ILE A 39 23.63 -7.97 20.30
CA ILE A 39 23.93 -7.87 18.88
C ILE A 39 22.62 -7.53 18.16
N VAL A 40 22.60 -6.40 17.45
CA VAL A 40 21.48 -6.02 16.58
C VAL A 40 21.87 -6.35 15.14
N VAL A 41 21.05 -7.14 14.47
CA VAL A 41 21.24 -7.54 13.07
C VAL A 41 19.97 -7.38 12.26
N ARG A 42 20.15 -7.16 10.97
CA ARG A 42 19.06 -7.22 10.00
C ARG A 42 19.02 -8.59 9.36
N GLY A 43 17.86 -9.25 9.49
CA GLY A 43 17.54 -10.48 8.77
C GLY A 43 16.63 -10.17 7.61
N SER A 44 16.87 -10.81 6.47
CA SER A 44 16.06 -10.75 5.28
C SER A 44 15.54 -12.15 4.95
N GLY A 45 14.25 -12.24 4.65
CA GLY A 45 13.63 -13.48 4.21
C GLY A 45 12.76 -13.25 3.00
N SER A 46 12.63 -14.25 2.16
CA SER A 46 11.73 -14.22 1.03
C SER A 46 11.05 -15.55 0.86
N ALA A 47 9.80 -15.50 0.42
CA ALA A 47 9.06 -16.69 0.04
C ALA A 47 8.32 -16.44 -1.28
N THR A 48 8.20 -17.46 -2.11
CA THR A 48 7.53 -17.39 -3.39
C THR A 48 6.28 -18.26 -3.39
N GLY A 49 5.25 -17.82 -4.12
CA GLY A 49 4.01 -18.56 -4.28
C GLY A 49 3.38 -18.28 -5.64
N ARG A 50 2.66 -19.26 -6.17
CA ARG A 50 1.92 -19.08 -7.42
C ARG A 50 0.67 -18.25 -7.20
N PRO A 51 0.31 -17.36 -8.12
CA PRO A 51 -0.97 -16.66 -8.07
C PRO A 51 -2.11 -17.67 -8.20
N THR A 52 -3.09 -17.58 -7.32
CA THR A 52 -4.28 -18.46 -7.35
C THR A 52 -5.47 -17.80 -8.03
N GLN A 53 -5.39 -16.49 -8.28
CA GLN A 53 -6.47 -15.70 -8.80
C GLN A 53 -5.95 -14.70 -9.84
N ILE A 54 -6.77 -14.47 -10.88
CA ILE A 54 -6.50 -13.43 -11.86
C ILE A 54 -7.65 -12.45 -11.85
N GLU A 55 -7.34 -11.18 -11.78
CA GLU A 55 -8.31 -10.09 -11.85
C GLU A 55 -8.08 -9.23 -13.09
N MET A 56 -9.17 -8.88 -13.75
CA MET A 56 -9.18 -7.94 -14.87
C MET A 56 -10.14 -6.80 -14.54
N SER A 57 -9.68 -5.57 -14.70
CA SER A 57 -10.53 -4.41 -14.55
C SER A 57 -11.38 -4.23 -15.80
N ALA A 58 -12.68 -4.16 -15.66
CA ALA A 58 -13.64 -4.07 -16.74
C ALA A 58 -14.59 -2.89 -16.48
N THR A 59 -14.54 -1.89 -17.34
CA THR A 59 -15.37 -0.69 -17.22
C THR A 59 -16.49 -0.72 -18.25
N LEU A 60 -17.72 -0.53 -17.79
CA LEU A 60 -18.89 -0.37 -18.64
C LEU A 60 -19.39 1.07 -18.53
N SER A 61 -19.64 1.71 -19.67
CA SER A 61 -20.14 3.08 -19.70
C SER A 61 -21.28 3.24 -20.70
N ALA A 62 -22.22 4.13 -20.39
CA ALA A 62 -23.27 4.55 -21.31
C ALA A 62 -23.51 6.06 -21.18
N GLU A 63 -23.84 6.68 -22.30
CA GLU A 63 -24.06 8.12 -22.39
C GLU A 63 -25.39 8.42 -23.09
N ALA A 64 -26.06 9.47 -22.61
CA ALA A 64 -27.19 10.08 -23.29
C ALA A 64 -27.36 11.55 -22.86
N GLU A 65 -28.15 12.30 -23.59
CA GLU A 65 -28.48 13.69 -23.23
C GLU A 65 -29.34 13.76 -21.98
N LEU A 66 -30.28 12.81 -21.83
CA LEU A 66 -31.14 12.69 -20.66
C LEU A 66 -30.65 11.58 -19.72
N ALA A 67 -30.67 11.85 -18.42
CA ALA A 67 -30.27 10.87 -17.40
C ALA A 67 -31.12 9.59 -17.45
N ALA A 68 -32.43 9.70 -17.77
CA ALA A 68 -33.30 8.55 -17.92
C ALA A 68 -32.83 7.63 -19.05
N ASP A 69 -32.51 8.19 -20.22
CA ASP A 69 -32.03 7.44 -21.37
C ASP A 69 -30.66 6.83 -21.13
N ALA A 70 -29.75 7.56 -20.47
CA ALA A 70 -28.47 7.02 -20.05
C ALA A 70 -28.65 5.80 -19.13
N SER A 71 -29.60 5.86 -18.21
CA SER A 71 -29.91 4.76 -17.28
C SER A 71 -30.45 3.53 -18.00
N VAL A 72 -31.36 3.70 -18.97
CA VAL A 72 -31.86 2.59 -19.77
C VAL A 72 -30.75 1.94 -20.57
N LYS A 73 -29.99 2.73 -21.34
CA LYS A 73 -28.84 2.25 -22.13
C LYS A 73 -27.81 1.50 -21.25
N PHE A 74 -27.55 2.02 -20.08
CA PHE A 74 -26.59 1.42 -19.15
C PHE A 74 -27.08 0.05 -18.65
N ARG A 75 -28.37 -0.06 -18.23
CA ARG A 75 -28.95 -1.33 -17.78
C ARG A 75 -28.94 -2.38 -18.88
N ASP A 76 -29.26 -2.00 -20.09
CA ASP A 76 -29.29 -2.92 -21.24
C ASP A 76 -27.88 -3.37 -21.61
N ALA A 77 -26.90 -2.47 -21.59
CA ALA A 77 -25.50 -2.80 -21.80
C ALA A 77 -24.99 -3.75 -20.71
N LYS A 78 -25.29 -3.46 -19.44
CA LYS A 78 -24.92 -4.31 -18.30
C LYS A 78 -25.54 -5.71 -18.42
N LYS A 79 -26.81 -5.81 -18.75
CA LYS A 79 -27.49 -7.10 -18.93
C LYS A 79 -26.83 -7.94 -20.02
N ARG A 80 -26.53 -7.33 -21.18
CA ARG A 80 -25.86 -8.02 -22.30
C ARG A 80 -24.46 -8.46 -21.90
N ALA A 81 -23.69 -7.59 -21.22
CA ALA A 81 -22.33 -7.86 -20.81
C ALA A 81 -22.26 -9.02 -19.79
N LEU A 82 -23.14 -9.01 -18.80
CA LEU A 82 -23.23 -10.11 -17.83
C LEU A 82 -23.63 -11.43 -18.48
N ALA A 83 -24.59 -11.40 -19.42
CA ALA A 83 -25.03 -12.59 -20.15
C ALA A 83 -23.92 -13.18 -21.04
N ALA A 84 -23.11 -12.34 -21.67
CA ALA A 84 -21.99 -12.78 -22.50
C ALA A 84 -20.92 -13.49 -21.66
N ILE A 85 -20.54 -12.94 -20.52
CA ILE A 85 -19.58 -13.58 -19.62
C ILE A 85 -20.14 -14.88 -19.03
N ALA A 86 -21.41 -14.89 -18.62
CA ALA A 86 -22.07 -16.11 -18.15
C ALA A 86 -22.13 -17.20 -19.24
N GLY A 87 -22.21 -16.79 -20.51
CA GLY A 87 -22.18 -17.67 -21.67
C GLY A 87 -20.88 -18.47 -21.84
N LEU A 88 -19.78 -18.05 -21.21
CA LEU A 88 -18.51 -18.80 -21.16
C LEU A 88 -18.62 -20.10 -20.36
N LYS A 89 -19.66 -20.25 -19.53
CA LYS A 89 -19.92 -21.43 -18.68
C LYS A 89 -18.69 -21.91 -17.88
N ASN A 90 -17.87 -20.98 -17.45
CA ASN A 90 -16.70 -21.27 -16.62
C ASN A 90 -17.06 -21.09 -15.16
N PRO A 91 -17.04 -22.15 -14.31
CA PRO A 91 -17.41 -22.06 -12.91
C PRO A 91 -16.42 -21.23 -12.07
N ASP A 92 -15.17 -21.13 -12.52
CA ASP A 92 -14.14 -20.37 -11.83
C ASP A 92 -14.16 -18.87 -12.18
N LEU A 93 -15.04 -18.47 -13.11
CA LEU A 93 -15.18 -17.10 -13.56
C LEU A 93 -16.31 -16.40 -12.84
N SER A 94 -16.00 -15.24 -12.26
CA SER A 94 -16.99 -14.41 -11.57
C SER A 94 -16.79 -12.93 -11.93
N ILE A 95 -17.87 -12.16 -11.78
CA ILE A 95 -17.83 -10.69 -11.90
C ILE A 95 -18.15 -10.09 -10.55
N VAL A 96 -17.24 -9.28 -10.04
CA VAL A 96 -17.45 -8.48 -8.83
C VAL A 96 -17.85 -7.08 -9.28
N PRO A 97 -19.11 -6.68 -9.13
CA PRO A 97 -19.55 -5.36 -9.54
C PRO A 97 -18.91 -4.28 -8.67
N GLY A 98 -18.54 -3.16 -9.29
CA GLY A 98 -18.12 -1.96 -8.60
C GLY A 98 -19.29 -0.99 -8.39
N GLY A 99 -18.96 0.19 -7.88
CA GLY A 99 -19.93 1.27 -7.75
C GLY A 99 -20.22 1.92 -9.11
N VAL A 100 -21.47 2.41 -9.30
CA VAL A 100 -21.84 3.22 -10.46
C VAL A 100 -21.52 4.68 -10.16
N SER A 101 -20.72 5.30 -11.01
CA SER A 101 -20.47 6.74 -11.00
C SER A 101 -21.33 7.44 -12.04
N VAL A 102 -21.80 8.63 -11.68
CA VAL A 102 -22.58 9.51 -12.57
C VAL A 102 -21.73 10.75 -12.82
N GLY A 103 -21.41 11.03 -14.06
CA GLY A 103 -20.62 12.17 -14.46
C GLY A 103 -21.22 12.93 -15.62
N SER A 104 -20.69 14.10 -15.92
CA SER A 104 -20.95 14.80 -17.18
C SER A 104 -20.09 14.18 -18.28
N GLY A 105 -20.64 14.02 -19.47
CA GLY A 105 -19.96 13.43 -20.62
C GLY A 105 -18.90 14.35 -21.26
N ALA A 106 -18.40 15.36 -20.54
CA ALA A 106 -17.26 16.15 -20.99
C ALA A 106 -16.00 15.27 -20.91
N ASP A 107 -15.43 14.96 -22.04
CA ASP A 107 -14.17 14.23 -22.12
C ASP A 107 -12.99 15.06 -21.56
N ALA A 108 -11.87 14.39 -21.27
CA ALA A 108 -10.68 15.05 -20.73
C ALA A 108 -10.16 16.18 -21.63
N ASN A 109 -10.38 16.08 -22.94
CA ASN A 109 -9.98 17.08 -23.91
C ASN A 109 -10.84 18.33 -23.80
N THR A 110 -12.16 18.15 -23.66
CA THR A 110 -13.12 19.23 -23.40
C THR A 110 -12.83 19.93 -22.07
N GLN A 111 -12.52 19.17 -21.01
CA GLN A 111 -12.09 19.75 -19.73
C GLN A 111 -10.79 20.56 -19.86
N MET A 112 -9.81 20.05 -20.61
CA MET A 112 -8.57 20.78 -20.85
C MET A 112 -8.80 22.07 -21.64
N MET A 113 -9.70 22.08 -22.61
CA MET A 113 -10.09 23.30 -23.36
C MET A 113 -10.73 24.32 -22.42
N ILE A 114 -11.64 23.89 -21.54
CA ILE A 114 -12.25 24.76 -20.51
C ILE A 114 -11.19 25.34 -19.58
N MET A 115 -10.25 24.53 -19.09
CA MET A 115 -9.16 25.01 -18.22
C MET A 115 -8.22 26.00 -18.90
N ARG A 116 -8.06 25.90 -20.22
CA ARG A 116 -7.26 26.83 -21.03
C ARG A 116 -8.02 28.10 -21.45
N GLY A 117 -9.28 28.24 -20.99
CA GLY A 117 -10.12 29.39 -21.36
C GLY A 117 -10.53 29.40 -22.84
N MET A 118 -10.42 28.25 -23.52
CA MET A 118 -10.87 28.13 -24.90
C MET A 118 -12.39 27.94 -24.95
N ALA A 119 -13.03 28.58 -25.94
CA ALA A 119 -14.46 28.38 -26.18
C ALA A 119 -14.71 26.91 -26.57
N VAL A 120 -15.47 26.22 -25.77
CA VAL A 120 -15.93 24.89 -26.11
C VAL A 120 -17.15 25.02 -27.01
N PRO A 121 -17.19 24.35 -28.18
CA PRO A 121 -18.39 24.31 -29.00
C PRO A 121 -19.57 23.89 -28.14
N ASN A 122 -20.75 24.45 -28.40
CA ASN A 122 -21.99 24.21 -27.64
C ASN A 122 -22.38 22.73 -27.75
N THR A 123 -21.67 21.86 -27.00
CA THR A 123 -21.91 20.43 -26.92
C THR A 123 -22.94 20.23 -25.83
N THR A 124 -24.10 19.71 -26.19
CA THR A 124 -25.13 19.23 -25.24
C THR A 124 -24.44 18.40 -24.16
N GLN A 125 -24.51 18.84 -22.90
CA GLN A 125 -23.96 18.09 -21.78
C GLN A 125 -24.63 16.72 -21.70
N LYS A 126 -23.90 15.68 -22.05
CA LYS A 126 -24.37 14.30 -21.89
C LYS A 126 -24.17 13.83 -20.47
N VAL A 127 -25.10 13.06 -19.99
CA VAL A 127 -24.97 12.31 -18.73
C VAL A 127 -24.26 10.98 -19.05
N ARG A 128 -23.15 10.71 -18.36
CA ARG A 128 -22.41 9.47 -18.47
C ARG A 128 -22.58 8.66 -17.19
N LEU A 129 -22.97 7.41 -17.32
CA LEU A 129 -22.96 6.40 -16.27
C LEU A 129 -21.79 5.46 -16.50
N THR A 130 -20.99 5.22 -15.48
CA THR A 130 -19.81 4.36 -15.56
C THR A 130 -19.78 3.42 -14.36
N GLU A 131 -19.55 2.14 -14.59
CA GLU A 131 -19.32 1.13 -13.55
C GLU A 131 -18.02 0.40 -13.87
N THR A 132 -17.10 0.39 -12.91
CA THR A 132 -15.87 -0.41 -13.01
C THR A 132 -16.06 -1.67 -12.19
N SER A 133 -16.18 -2.80 -12.88
CA SER A 133 -16.29 -4.14 -12.30
C SER A 133 -14.97 -4.87 -12.40
N ARG A 134 -14.79 -5.92 -11.60
CA ARG A 134 -13.65 -6.83 -11.70
C ARG A 134 -14.12 -8.18 -12.20
N ILE A 135 -13.52 -8.63 -13.29
CA ILE A 135 -13.68 -10.00 -13.78
C ILE A 135 -12.58 -10.83 -13.09
N VAL A 136 -13.00 -11.86 -12.38
CA VAL A 136 -12.12 -12.67 -11.53
C VAL A 136 -12.14 -14.10 -12.01
N LEU A 137 -10.96 -14.65 -12.33
CA LEU A 137 -10.74 -16.06 -12.61
C LEU A 137 -10.04 -16.68 -11.41
N ALA A 138 -10.71 -17.58 -10.70
CA ALA A 138 -10.16 -18.33 -9.58
C ALA A 138 -9.41 -19.57 -10.05
N HIS A 139 -8.63 -20.19 -9.15
CA HIS A 139 -7.88 -21.43 -9.37
C HIS A 139 -6.90 -21.36 -10.57
N ALA A 140 -6.29 -20.19 -10.75
CA ALA A 140 -5.32 -19.99 -11.82
C ALA A 140 -4.05 -20.87 -11.66
N ASP A 141 -3.73 -21.23 -10.43
CA ASP A 141 -2.61 -22.12 -10.05
C ASP A 141 -2.76 -23.56 -10.58
N LYS A 142 -3.99 -23.98 -10.91
CA LYS A 142 -4.30 -25.33 -11.41
C LYS A 142 -4.20 -25.43 -12.93
N LEU A 143 -4.05 -24.32 -13.63
CA LEU A 143 -4.01 -24.27 -15.08
C LEU A 143 -2.55 -24.30 -15.58
N GLU A 144 -2.34 -25.00 -16.68
CA GLU A 144 -1.07 -24.92 -17.40
C GLU A 144 -0.95 -23.53 -18.06
N PRO A 145 0.28 -23.01 -18.25
CA PRO A 145 0.48 -21.66 -18.78
C PRO A 145 -0.22 -21.39 -20.12
N ASP A 146 -0.20 -22.35 -21.04
CA ASP A 146 -0.83 -22.20 -22.35
C ASP A 146 -2.37 -22.20 -22.24
N GLU A 147 -2.92 -23.09 -21.42
CA GLU A 147 -4.36 -23.14 -21.14
C GLU A 147 -4.85 -21.87 -20.45
N LEU A 148 -4.03 -21.33 -19.53
CA LEU A 148 -4.32 -20.08 -18.86
C LEU A 148 -4.38 -18.92 -19.85
N LEU A 149 -3.40 -18.84 -20.75
CA LEU A 149 -3.34 -17.81 -21.79
C LEU A 149 -4.55 -17.88 -22.71
N ASP A 150 -4.91 -19.06 -23.19
CA ASP A 150 -6.08 -19.26 -24.06
C ASP A 150 -7.38 -18.85 -23.37
N LYS A 151 -7.55 -19.23 -22.09
CA LYS A 151 -8.72 -18.82 -21.30
C LYS A 151 -8.77 -17.30 -21.11
N LEU A 152 -7.62 -16.67 -20.81
CA LEU A 152 -7.56 -15.22 -20.63
C LEU A 152 -7.92 -14.47 -21.91
N LEU A 153 -7.35 -14.87 -23.04
CA LEU A 153 -7.63 -14.26 -24.34
C LEU A 153 -9.11 -14.38 -24.66
N LYS A 154 -9.70 -15.56 -24.47
CA LYS A 154 -11.13 -15.79 -24.71
C LYS A 154 -12.01 -14.93 -23.82
N ILE A 155 -11.67 -14.76 -22.53
CA ILE A 155 -12.41 -13.89 -21.62
C ILE A 155 -12.29 -12.44 -22.06
N LEU A 156 -11.09 -11.99 -22.44
CA LEU A 156 -10.85 -10.63 -22.93
C LEU A 156 -11.66 -10.31 -24.18
N ASP A 157 -11.69 -11.22 -25.15
CA ASP A 157 -12.44 -11.03 -26.40
C ASP A 157 -13.93 -10.95 -26.12
N VAL A 158 -14.48 -11.91 -25.38
CA VAL A 158 -15.91 -11.91 -25.02
C VAL A 158 -16.29 -10.66 -24.21
N ALA A 159 -15.45 -10.22 -23.29
CA ALA A 159 -15.72 -9.02 -22.50
C ALA A 159 -15.69 -7.75 -23.38
N LYS A 160 -14.76 -7.62 -24.31
CA LYS A 160 -14.71 -6.50 -25.27
C LYS A 160 -15.92 -6.50 -26.21
N ASP A 161 -16.27 -7.65 -26.75
CA ASP A 161 -17.46 -7.79 -27.63
C ASP A 161 -18.75 -7.47 -26.89
N ALA A 162 -18.80 -7.76 -25.60
CA ALA A 162 -19.93 -7.40 -24.74
C ALA A 162 -20.00 -5.91 -24.37
N GLY A 163 -18.99 -5.12 -24.73
CA GLY A 163 -18.94 -3.68 -24.53
C GLY A 163 -18.18 -3.23 -23.28
N PHE A 164 -17.47 -4.13 -22.61
CA PHE A 164 -16.54 -3.74 -21.56
C PHE A 164 -15.28 -3.09 -22.16
N GLN A 165 -14.87 -2.00 -21.57
CA GLN A 165 -13.52 -1.48 -21.72
C GLN A 165 -12.62 -2.19 -20.70
N ILE A 166 -11.69 -3.00 -21.20
CA ILE A 166 -10.79 -3.77 -20.35
C ILE A 166 -9.52 -2.99 -20.13
N GLY A 167 -9.12 -2.90 -18.87
CA GLY A 167 -7.95 -2.14 -18.43
C GLY A 167 -8.32 -1.11 -17.36
N PRO A 168 -7.38 -0.27 -16.97
CA PRO A 168 -7.64 0.78 -16.01
C PRO A 168 -8.75 1.71 -16.51
N ALA A 169 -9.63 2.11 -15.60
CA ALA A 169 -10.66 3.10 -15.95
C ALA A 169 -9.98 4.34 -16.54
N PRO A 170 -10.58 4.98 -17.56
CA PRO A 170 -10.01 6.19 -18.13
C PRO A 170 -9.87 7.25 -17.04
N ALA A 171 -8.73 7.97 -17.03
CA ALA A 171 -8.50 9.05 -16.09
C ALA A 171 -9.62 10.08 -16.18
N THR A 172 -10.24 10.41 -15.05
CA THR A 172 -11.39 11.31 -14.98
C THR A 172 -10.96 12.78 -14.95
N ASN A 173 -9.69 13.05 -14.61
CA ASN A 173 -9.14 14.40 -14.57
C ASN A 173 -7.65 14.42 -14.93
N TYR A 174 -7.13 15.62 -15.20
CA TYR A 174 -5.74 15.84 -15.60
C TYR A 174 -4.75 15.41 -14.51
N LEU A 175 -5.07 15.65 -13.26
CA LEU A 175 -4.20 15.29 -12.13
C LEU A 175 -4.03 13.77 -12.02
N GLU A 176 -5.13 13.02 -12.18
CA GLU A 176 -5.11 11.56 -12.18
C GLU A 176 -4.28 11.02 -13.36
N MET A 177 -4.41 11.64 -14.54
CA MET A 177 -3.60 11.29 -15.71
C MET A 177 -2.11 11.56 -15.46
N GLN A 178 -1.77 12.66 -14.79
CA GLN A 178 -0.39 13.01 -14.46
C GLN A 178 0.19 12.10 -13.39
N LEU A 179 -0.59 11.73 -12.35
CA LEU A 179 -0.17 10.77 -11.33
C LEU A 179 0.10 9.39 -11.94
N ARG A 180 -0.78 8.91 -12.82
CA ARG A 180 -0.57 7.64 -13.54
C ARG A 180 0.66 7.67 -14.45
N ALA A 181 0.95 8.81 -15.08
CA ALA A 181 2.16 8.98 -15.87
C ALA A 181 3.44 8.97 -15.02
N GLN A 182 3.38 9.45 -13.77
CA GLN A 182 4.49 9.39 -12.82
C GLN A 182 4.70 7.99 -12.22
N GLU A 183 3.64 7.21 -12.07
CA GLU A 183 3.72 5.83 -11.54
C GLU A 183 4.29 4.82 -12.54
N GLY A 184 4.93 5.26 -13.60
CA GLY A 184 5.67 4.41 -14.52
C GLY A 184 5.05 4.25 -15.92
N GLY A 185 4.12 5.11 -16.31
CA GLY A 185 3.66 5.23 -17.71
C GLY A 185 2.81 4.07 -18.25
N GLU A 186 2.77 2.95 -17.59
CA GLU A 186 1.86 1.84 -17.89
C GLU A 186 0.59 2.06 -17.07
N GLY A 187 -0.38 2.71 -17.66
CA GLY A 187 -1.73 2.78 -17.09
C GLY A 187 -2.14 1.38 -16.67
N GLY A 188 -2.31 1.16 -15.38
CA GLY A 188 -2.48 -0.07 -14.62
C GLY A 188 -2.67 -1.34 -15.44
N ALA A 189 -2.01 -2.41 -15.08
CA ALA A 189 -2.06 -3.65 -15.84
C ALA A 189 -3.51 -4.07 -16.13
N THR A 190 -3.79 -4.42 -17.38
CA THR A 190 -5.10 -4.93 -17.81
C THR A 190 -5.47 -6.20 -17.06
N VAL A 191 -4.46 -6.99 -16.71
CA VAL A 191 -4.57 -8.26 -16.01
C VAL A 191 -3.65 -8.22 -14.78
N SER A 192 -4.16 -8.58 -13.63
CA SER A 192 -3.43 -8.66 -12.37
C SER A 192 -3.49 -10.09 -11.83
N PHE A 193 -2.34 -10.68 -11.61
CA PHE A 193 -2.19 -11.99 -10.99
C PHE A 193 -2.11 -11.82 -9.48
N LYS A 194 -2.99 -12.50 -8.73
CA LYS A 194 -3.13 -12.28 -7.29
C LYS A 194 -3.02 -13.57 -6.48
N LEU A 195 -2.48 -13.41 -5.30
CA LEU A 195 -2.60 -14.35 -4.20
C LEU A 195 -3.41 -13.64 -3.09
N PRO A 196 -4.71 -13.91 -2.96
CA PRO A 196 -5.59 -13.20 -2.03
C PRO A 196 -5.21 -13.40 -0.57
N ASP A 197 -4.66 -14.57 -0.24
CA ASP A 197 -4.15 -14.88 1.11
C ASP A 197 -2.68 -15.26 1.04
N SER A 198 -1.82 -14.37 1.47
CA SER A 198 -0.38 -14.56 1.56
C SER A 198 0.11 -14.92 2.96
N THR A 199 -0.78 -15.27 3.90
CA THR A 199 -0.44 -15.53 5.30
C THR A 199 0.62 -16.63 5.42
N ALA A 200 0.40 -17.78 4.79
CA ALA A 200 1.36 -18.89 4.81
C ALA A 200 2.70 -18.55 4.16
N LEU A 201 2.66 -17.66 3.14
CA LEU A 201 3.87 -17.18 2.47
C LEU A 201 4.65 -16.23 3.38
N ARG A 202 3.94 -15.37 4.10
CA ARG A 202 4.52 -14.43 5.06
C ARG A 202 5.19 -15.17 6.22
N GLU A 203 4.55 -16.20 6.75
CA GLU A 203 5.16 -17.07 7.79
C GLU A 203 6.50 -17.65 7.33
N LYS A 204 6.55 -18.24 6.14
CA LYS A 204 7.81 -18.75 5.57
C LYS A 204 8.87 -17.66 5.38
N ALA A 205 8.46 -16.48 4.95
CA ALA A 205 9.39 -15.35 4.82
C ALA A 205 9.91 -14.88 6.17
N TYR A 206 9.08 -14.86 7.22
CA TYR A 206 9.52 -14.56 8.59
C TYR A 206 10.50 -15.61 9.12
N GLU A 207 10.21 -16.90 8.95
CA GLU A 207 11.13 -17.97 9.34
C GLU A 207 12.49 -17.79 8.68
N ALA A 208 12.51 -17.58 7.37
CA ALA A 208 13.75 -17.33 6.64
C ALA A 208 14.50 -16.07 7.12
N ALA A 209 13.79 -14.99 7.46
CA ALA A 209 14.40 -13.75 7.98
C ALA A 209 14.99 -13.93 9.38
N ILE A 210 14.34 -14.71 10.24
CA ILE A 210 14.84 -15.05 11.58
C ILE A 210 16.09 -15.91 11.47
N ASP A 211 16.10 -16.91 10.60
CA ASP A 211 17.24 -17.80 10.39
C ASP A 211 18.46 -17.05 9.81
N ASP A 212 18.25 -16.14 8.86
CA ASP A 212 19.27 -15.26 8.32
C ASP A 212 19.84 -14.34 9.42
N SER A 213 18.96 -13.73 10.23
CA SER A 213 19.39 -12.89 11.36
C SER A 213 20.21 -13.66 12.38
N ARG A 214 19.80 -14.88 12.71
CA ARG A 214 20.52 -15.77 13.65
C ARG A 214 21.91 -16.13 13.12
N THR A 215 22.00 -16.49 11.85
CA THR A 215 23.26 -16.81 11.18
C THR A 215 24.24 -15.62 11.21
N LYS A 216 23.76 -14.43 10.92
CA LYS A 216 24.56 -13.20 10.97
C LYS A 216 25.01 -12.86 12.39
N ALA A 217 24.08 -12.96 13.37
CA ALA A 217 24.37 -12.71 14.77
C ALA A 217 25.39 -13.69 15.34
N GLN A 218 25.28 -14.96 14.98
CA GLN A 218 26.23 -15.99 15.42
C GLN A 218 27.64 -15.71 14.93
N LYS A 219 27.79 -15.32 13.65
CA LYS A 219 29.07 -14.95 13.08
C LYS A 219 29.68 -13.71 13.75
N LEU A 220 28.86 -12.72 14.09
CA LEU A 220 29.33 -11.54 14.83
C LEU A 220 29.74 -11.88 16.27
N ALA A 221 28.98 -12.77 16.95
CA ALA A 221 29.32 -13.24 18.29
C ALA A 221 30.66 -13.99 18.29
N GLU A 222 30.89 -14.90 17.34
CA GLU A 222 32.17 -15.63 17.19
C GLU A 222 33.34 -14.68 16.98
N LEU A 223 33.21 -13.70 16.09
CA LEU A 223 34.24 -12.68 15.85
C LEU A 223 34.51 -11.82 17.06
N SER A 224 33.51 -11.57 17.89
CA SER A 224 33.59 -10.82 19.15
C SER A 224 34.07 -11.70 20.33
N ARG A 225 34.30 -13.00 20.11
CA ARG A 225 34.64 -13.99 21.15
C ARG A 225 33.56 -14.10 22.25
N ALA A 226 32.31 -13.85 21.91
CA ALA A 226 31.16 -13.96 22.77
C ALA A 226 30.28 -15.13 22.31
N LYS A 227 29.32 -15.56 23.15
CA LYS A 227 28.32 -16.54 22.78
C LYS A 227 27.01 -15.83 22.44
N LEU A 228 26.32 -16.31 21.42
CA LEU A 228 24.99 -15.79 21.08
C LEU A 228 23.97 -16.30 22.11
N GLY A 229 23.20 -15.38 22.69
CA GLY A 229 22.12 -15.67 23.61
C GLY A 229 20.76 -15.75 22.93
N ARG A 230 19.70 -15.50 23.73
CA ARG A 230 18.31 -15.49 23.26
C ARG A 230 17.99 -14.23 22.45
N ILE A 231 16.87 -14.28 21.73
CA ILE A 231 16.31 -13.08 21.09
C ILE A 231 15.69 -12.19 22.18
N LEU A 232 16.07 -10.92 22.18
CA LEU A 232 15.55 -9.89 23.10
C LEU A 232 14.40 -9.11 22.46
N SER A 233 14.53 -8.74 21.19
CA SER A 233 13.48 -8.02 20.47
C SER A 233 13.50 -8.35 18.98
N VAL A 234 12.33 -8.27 18.36
CA VAL A 234 12.14 -8.39 16.91
C VAL A 234 11.27 -7.24 16.46
N HIS A 235 11.72 -6.51 15.45
CA HIS A 235 10.97 -5.43 14.82
C HIS A 235 10.90 -5.70 13.32
N GLU A 236 9.70 -5.69 12.76
CA GLU A 236 9.52 -5.71 11.32
C GLU A 236 9.80 -4.31 10.77
N GLU A 237 10.76 -4.21 9.85
CA GLU A 237 10.93 -3.01 9.06
C GLU A 237 9.79 -3.01 8.06
N GLY A 238 8.85 -2.05 8.21
CA GLY A 238 7.65 -2.01 7.40
C GLY A 238 7.96 -2.23 5.93
N SER A 239 7.23 -3.12 5.30
CA SER A 239 7.29 -3.41 3.87
C SER A 239 6.72 -2.24 3.06
N GLY A 240 7.21 -1.03 3.36
CA GLY A 240 6.95 0.16 2.57
C GLY A 240 7.65 -0.03 1.23
N LYS A 241 6.89 -0.20 0.17
CA LYS A 241 7.35 0.11 -1.18
C LYS A 241 7.94 1.51 -1.13
N SER A 242 9.26 1.62 -1.08
CA SER A 242 9.90 2.90 -1.32
C SER A 242 11.38 2.72 -1.57
N ASP A 243 11.75 2.46 -2.79
CA ASP A 243 12.96 3.02 -3.39
C ASP A 243 12.54 4.17 -4.33
N SER A 244 11.83 5.14 -3.79
CA SER A 244 11.72 6.44 -4.46
C SER A 244 11.85 7.53 -3.40
N ASP A 245 13.00 8.19 -3.41
CA ASP A 245 13.32 9.43 -2.71
C ASP A 245 12.41 10.61 -3.15
N VAL A 246 11.14 10.35 -3.47
CA VAL A 246 10.23 11.38 -3.94
C VAL A 246 9.21 11.72 -2.87
N ALA A 247 9.61 12.72 -2.11
CA ALA A 247 8.77 13.73 -1.48
C ALA A 247 7.98 13.35 -0.21
N PRO A 248 8.55 13.66 0.97
CA PRO A 248 7.78 13.73 2.22
C PRO A 248 6.61 14.74 2.16
N MET A 249 6.63 15.66 1.21
CA MET A 249 5.66 16.75 1.12
C MET A 249 4.28 16.32 0.60
N ILE A 250 4.22 15.35 -0.31
CA ILE A 250 2.94 14.85 -0.86
C ILE A 250 2.25 13.94 0.15
N MET A 251 3.02 13.17 0.92
CA MET A 251 2.48 12.27 1.95
C MET A 251 1.85 13.03 3.12
N TYR A 252 2.32 14.24 3.41
CA TYR A 252 1.75 15.11 4.44
C TYR A 252 0.37 15.65 4.05
N PHE A 253 0.12 15.91 2.78
CA PHE A 253 -1.16 16.41 2.28
C PHE A 253 -2.22 15.31 2.14
N TYR A 254 -1.82 14.08 1.77
CA TYR A 254 -2.74 12.94 1.66
C TYR A 254 -2.99 12.20 2.98
N GLY A 255 -2.01 12.21 3.89
CA GLY A 255 -2.16 11.63 5.24
C GLY A 255 -3.16 12.37 6.11
N ALA A 256 -3.40 13.66 5.85
CA ALA A 256 -4.37 14.47 6.60
C ALA A 256 -5.82 14.26 6.13
N LEU A 257 -6.07 13.63 5.00
CA LEU A 257 -7.40 13.48 4.37
C LEU A 257 -8.00 12.08 4.47
N GLY A 258 -7.48 11.20 5.33
CA GLY A 258 -8.23 9.99 5.66
C GLY A 258 -7.49 8.67 5.53
N ASN A 259 -6.50 8.46 6.33
CA ASN A 259 -6.04 7.10 6.60
C ASN A 259 -6.97 6.45 7.66
N LYS A 260 -8.14 6.01 7.23
CA LYS A 260 -8.86 4.96 7.96
C LYS A 260 -8.02 3.71 7.84
N GLY A 261 -7.45 3.27 8.97
CA GLY A 261 -6.66 2.09 9.20
C GLY A 261 -6.46 1.20 7.98
N ALA A 262 -5.27 1.20 7.40
CA ALA A 262 -4.88 0.18 6.44
C ALA A 262 -4.99 -1.16 7.18
N ALA A 263 -6.08 -1.88 6.98
CA ALA A 263 -6.09 -3.31 7.23
C ALA A 263 -4.88 -3.86 6.49
N GLU A 264 -4.01 -4.61 7.16
CA GLU A 264 -2.88 -5.28 6.52
C GLU A 264 -3.39 -5.95 5.24
N ASP A 265 -3.00 -5.39 4.10
CA ASP A 265 -3.38 -5.99 2.82
C ASP A 265 -2.63 -7.31 2.69
N LYS A 266 -3.33 -8.39 3.02
CA LYS A 266 -2.80 -9.77 2.97
C LYS A 266 -2.62 -10.26 1.54
N SER A 267 -3.03 -9.47 0.54
CA SER A 267 -2.97 -9.85 -0.86
C SER A 267 -1.64 -9.45 -1.50
N LEU A 268 -1.11 -10.34 -2.33
CA LEU A 268 0.01 -10.04 -3.23
C LEU A 268 -0.51 -9.97 -4.66
N SER A 269 0.02 -9.05 -5.44
CA SER A 269 -0.37 -8.89 -6.84
C SER A 269 0.82 -8.52 -7.73
N ASN A 270 0.79 -9.01 -8.97
CA ASN A 270 1.75 -8.67 -10.02
C ASN A 270 1.01 -8.56 -11.37
N SER A 271 1.60 -7.83 -12.30
CA SER A 271 1.13 -7.74 -13.70
C SER A 271 1.60 -8.89 -14.60
N THR A 272 2.53 -9.72 -14.14
CA THR A 272 3.08 -10.85 -14.86
C THR A 272 2.60 -12.17 -14.26
N SER A 273 2.50 -13.22 -15.09
CA SER A 273 2.05 -14.56 -14.69
C SER A 273 3.08 -15.38 -13.88
N GLY A 274 4.19 -14.76 -13.48
CA GLY A 274 5.23 -15.43 -12.70
C GLY A 274 4.85 -15.61 -11.22
N ASP A 275 5.70 -16.34 -10.51
CA ASP A 275 5.57 -16.49 -9.06
C ASP A 275 5.61 -15.14 -8.34
N LEU A 276 4.77 -14.99 -7.36
CA LEU A 276 4.72 -13.83 -6.49
C LEU A 276 5.74 -13.99 -5.37
N THR A 277 6.61 -13.01 -5.20
CA THR A 277 7.62 -13.04 -4.14
C THR A 277 7.26 -12.05 -3.04
N LEU A 278 7.22 -12.53 -1.81
CA LEU A 278 7.10 -11.70 -0.62
C LEU A 278 8.47 -11.56 0.02
N HIS A 279 8.91 -10.33 0.26
CA HIS A 279 10.13 -10.02 0.99
C HIS A 279 9.78 -9.45 2.36
N VAL A 280 10.50 -9.91 3.38
CA VAL A 280 10.37 -9.44 4.75
C VAL A 280 11.75 -9.06 5.27
N ASN A 281 11.85 -7.91 5.91
CA ASN A 281 13.05 -7.47 6.61
C ASN A 281 12.76 -7.31 8.09
N LEU A 282 13.58 -7.92 8.93
CA LEU A 282 13.47 -7.87 10.38
C LEU A 282 14.74 -7.27 10.97
N THR A 283 14.58 -6.40 11.94
CA THR A 283 15.66 -6.03 12.85
C THR A 283 15.52 -6.84 14.12
N VAL A 284 16.50 -7.69 14.39
CA VAL A 284 16.51 -8.63 15.52
C VAL A 284 17.67 -8.31 16.46
N GLN A 285 17.35 -8.21 17.75
CA GLN A 285 18.32 -8.02 18.81
C GLN A 285 18.51 -9.33 19.59
N PHE A 286 19.75 -9.76 19.70
CA PHE A 286 20.16 -10.95 20.46
C PHE A 286 20.99 -10.56 21.69
N GLU A 287 20.79 -11.27 22.77
CA GLU A 287 21.62 -11.19 23.97
C GLU A 287 23.05 -11.70 23.68
N MET A 288 24.06 -11.05 24.25
CA MET A 288 25.41 -11.60 24.26
C MET A 288 25.69 -12.25 25.61
N ALA A 289 25.95 -13.56 25.59
CA ALA A 289 26.41 -14.27 26.77
C ALA A 289 27.95 -14.24 26.81
N LYS A 290 28.51 -13.94 27.99
CA LYS A 290 29.95 -13.96 28.26
C LYS A 290 30.46 -15.38 28.35
#